data_1559adfcbb3e918d936ad805b3f6637b
#
_entry.id   1559adfcbb3e918d936ad805b3f6637b
#
_cell.length_a   1.000
_cell.length_b   1.000
_cell.length_c   1.000
_cell.angle_alpha   90.00
_cell.angle_beta   90.00
_cell.angle_gamma   90.00
#
_symmetry.space_group_name_H-M   'P 1'
#
loop_
_entity.id
_entity.type
_entity.pdbx_description
1 polymer ?
#
loop_
_entity_poly.entity_id
_entity_poly.type
_entity_poly.pdbx_seq_one_letter_code
_entity_poly.pdbx_strand_id
1 'polypeptide(L)'
;MRRSGEDVFGGAGLSGIEVQYVEELFDGANRVGVGGHEFLPATADAAGVASLEGVPHQLLLADAETAKDVLTFLGRATRISDEGVRLQAARGVLALTGAALAPHGLFDQTPTVLAMRVVQVDPELECDVVVSSLTATDDDSALTLPETGLSPAWAGVAPPRGHWQPTSTLAASVIARRAQWGISAVARGATPGSGEEAVRALRAAIWGEPDEDLGGLPRGVAFAADAFGFISGEEDVPVMQSGRWTRLAFRRGHVLARGPVAAGLTAVRGTGSAQ
;
A
#
# COMPACT_ATOMS: atom_id res chain seq x y z
N MET A 1 -13.51 14.82 41.98
CA MET A 1 -12.48 13.78 41.91
C MET A 1 -12.80 12.95 40.67
N ARG A 2 -12.33 13.37 39.48
CA ARG A 2 -12.51 12.69 38.20
C ARG A 2 -11.18 12.08 37.81
N ARG A 3 -11.14 10.75 37.68
CA ARG A 3 -9.96 10.02 37.18
C ARG A 3 -9.95 10.12 35.66
N SER A 4 -8.86 10.64 35.14
CA SER A 4 -8.48 10.60 33.74
C SER A 4 -8.32 9.15 33.28
N GLY A 5 -8.95 8.79 32.17
CA GLY A 5 -8.66 7.54 31.47
C GLY A 5 -7.35 7.74 30.71
N GLU A 6 -6.34 6.97 31.09
CA GLU A 6 -5.09 6.85 30.36
C GLU A 6 -5.33 6.02 29.10
N ASP A 7 -5.02 6.61 27.97
CA ASP A 7 -5.00 5.94 26.65
C ASP A 7 -3.87 4.89 26.64
N VAL A 8 -4.28 3.62 26.73
CA VAL A 8 -3.38 2.48 26.52
C VAL A 8 -3.41 2.13 25.04
N PHE A 9 -2.69 2.86 24.22
CA PHE A 9 -2.29 2.46 22.86
C PHE A 9 -0.77 2.58 22.73
N GLY A 10 -0.08 1.65 23.36
CA GLY A 10 1.35 1.43 23.15
C GLY A 10 1.60 0.63 21.87
N GLY A 11 1.42 1.25 20.70
CA GLY A 11 1.94 0.71 19.45
C GLY A 11 3.43 1.00 19.39
N ALA A 12 4.30 -0.02 19.43
CA ALA A 12 5.72 0.12 19.19
C ALA A 12 5.94 0.76 17.82
N GLY A 13 6.40 2.01 17.79
CA GLY A 13 6.82 2.68 16.58
C GLY A 13 8.01 1.94 15.98
N LEU A 14 7.99 1.78 14.65
CA LEU A 14 9.09 1.20 13.88
C LEU A 14 10.40 1.87 14.30
N SER A 15 11.29 1.12 14.95
CA SER A 15 12.64 1.58 15.27
C SER A 15 13.46 1.71 13.99
N GLY A 16 14.57 2.46 14.01
CA GLY A 16 15.47 2.56 12.85
C GLY A 16 15.92 1.21 12.27
N ILE A 17 15.81 0.14 13.05
CA ILE A 17 16.06 -1.26 12.67
C ILE A 17 14.99 -1.75 11.67
N GLU A 18 13.71 -1.39 11.82
CA GLU A 18 12.64 -1.84 10.94
C GLU A 18 12.67 -1.14 9.56
N VAL A 19 13.14 0.09 9.50
CA VAL A 19 13.39 0.78 8.22
C VAL A 19 14.52 0.09 7.45
N GLN A 20 15.55 -0.34 8.13
CA GLN A 20 16.68 -1.09 7.56
C GLN A 20 16.25 -2.51 7.12
N TYR A 21 15.39 -3.19 7.88
CA TYR A 21 14.83 -4.49 7.50
C TYR A 21 13.94 -4.42 6.25
N VAL A 22 13.16 -3.36 6.07
CA VAL A 22 12.38 -3.14 4.83
C VAL A 22 13.31 -2.99 3.63
N GLU A 23 14.45 -2.31 3.80
CA GLU A 23 15.47 -2.20 2.74
C GLU A 23 16.18 -3.53 2.49
N GLU A 24 16.54 -4.28 3.53
CA GLU A 24 17.20 -5.58 3.39
C GLU A 24 16.30 -6.68 2.82
N LEU A 25 15.01 -6.69 3.15
CA LEU A 25 14.02 -7.58 2.55
C LEU A 25 13.95 -7.42 1.03
N PHE A 26 14.03 -6.18 0.61
CA PHE A 26 13.94 -5.85 -0.79
C PHE A 26 15.29 -5.92 -1.52
N ASP A 27 16.41 -5.74 -0.86
CA ASP A 27 17.75 -5.80 -1.46
C ASP A 27 18.32 -7.23 -1.55
N GLY A 28 18.01 -8.07 -0.58
CA GLY A 28 18.50 -9.46 -0.53
C GLY A 28 17.94 -10.38 -1.63
N ALA A 29 16.78 -10.10 -2.20
CA ALA A 29 16.20 -10.91 -3.28
C ALA A 29 16.97 -10.78 -4.62
N ASN A 30 17.86 -9.80 -4.75
CA ASN A 30 18.62 -9.56 -5.99
C ASN A 30 20.02 -10.19 -5.99
N ARG A 31 20.47 -10.81 -4.87
CA ARG A 31 21.84 -11.41 -4.75
C ARG A 31 21.90 -12.93 -4.84
N VAL A 32 20.78 -13.62 -4.94
CA VAL A 32 20.77 -15.09 -5.10
C VAL A 32 20.22 -15.43 -6.48
N GLY A 33 20.99 -15.18 -7.51
CA GLY A 33 20.90 -15.97 -8.71
C GLY A 33 21.68 -17.25 -8.46
N VAL A 34 21.01 -18.36 -8.12
CA VAL A 34 21.26 -19.77 -8.46
C VAL A 34 20.32 -20.62 -7.60
N GLY A 35 19.35 -21.24 -8.21
CA GLY A 35 18.43 -22.19 -7.58
C GLY A 35 16.99 -21.91 -8.01
N GLY A 36 16.66 -22.28 -9.25
CA GLY A 36 15.36 -22.03 -9.83
C GLY A 36 14.25 -22.81 -9.12
N HIS A 37 13.50 -22.10 -8.29
CA HIS A 37 12.08 -22.27 -8.22
C HIS A 37 11.48 -21.01 -8.84
N GLU A 38 11.10 -21.16 -10.09
CA GLU A 38 10.31 -20.19 -10.82
C GLU A 38 8.96 -20.09 -10.08
N PHE A 39 8.81 -19.02 -9.27
CA PHE A 39 7.53 -18.69 -8.65
C PHE A 39 6.62 -18.23 -9.78
N LEU A 40 5.87 -19.16 -10.34
CA LEU A 40 4.85 -18.85 -11.34
C LEU A 40 3.79 -17.99 -10.64
N PRO A 41 3.50 -16.78 -11.15
CA PRO A 41 2.37 -16.02 -10.64
C PRO A 41 1.12 -16.88 -10.80
N ALA A 42 0.29 -16.94 -9.76
CA ALA A 42 -0.96 -17.64 -9.79
C ALA A 42 -1.72 -17.28 -11.07
N THR A 43 -2.05 -18.26 -11.89
CA THR A 43 -2.79 -18.05 -13.13
C THR A 43 -4.21 -17.68 -12.75
N ALA A 44 -4.56 -16.38 -12.91
CA ALA A 44 -5.91 -15.90 -12.72
C ALA A 44 -6.80 -16.38 -13.89
N ASP A 45 -8.01 -16.79 -13.59
CA ASP A 45 -9.05 -17.01 -14.58
C ASP A 45 -9.62 -15.68 -15.10
N ALA A 46 -10.54 -15.73 -16.05
CA ALA A 46 -11.18 -14.56 -16.65
C ALA A 46 -12.03 -13.74 -15.64
N ALA A 47 -12.24 -14.23 -14.42
CA ALA A 47 -12.94 -13.56 -13.33
C ALA A 47 -11.99 -12.86 -12.34
N GLY A 48 -10.66 -12.89 -12.58
CA GLY A 48 -9.68 -12.26 -11.69
C GLY A 48 -9.46 -13.00 -10.37
N VAL A 49 -9.88 -14.28 -10.28
CA VAL A 49 -9.70 -15.16 -9.14
C VAL A 49 -8.47 -16.03 -9.37
N ALA A 50 -7.58 -16.11 -8.40
CA ALA A 50 -6.37 -16.91 -8.45
C ALA A 50 -6.47 -18.08 -7.46
N SER A 51 -6.07 -19.29 -7.87
CA SER A 51 -5.90 -20.41 -6.94
C SER A 51 -4.69 -20.15 -6.04
N LEU A 52 -4.83 -20.44 -4.76
CA LEU A 52 -3.74 -20.37 -3.76
C LEU A 52 -3.11 -21.73 -3.51
N GLU A 53 -3.13 -22.66 -4.49
CA GLU A 53 -2.46 -23.94 -4.38
C GLU A 53 -0.97 -23.76 -4.10
N GLY A 54 -0.46 -24.45 -3.07
CA GLY A 54 0.94 -24.35 -2.65
C GLY A 54 1.27 -23.17 -1.74
N VAL A 55 0.31 -22.30 -1.44
CA VAL A 55 0.46 -21.24 -0.42
C VAL A 55 0.11 -21.84 0.95
N PRO A 56 0.85 -21.51 2.01
CA PRO A 56 0.49 -21.93 3.36
C PRO A 56 -0.94 -21.51 3.70
N HIS A 57 -1.74 -22.41 4.28
CA HIS A 57 -3.12 -22.08 4.67
C HIS A 57 -3.21 -21.10 5.83
N GLN A 58 -2.14 -20.96 6.59
CA GLN A 58 -2.09 -20.11 7.78
C GLN A 58 -0.87 -19.17 7.76
N LEU A 59 -1.08 -17.97 8.26
CA LEU A 59 -0.03 -17.01 8.59
C LEU A 59 0.25 -17.13 10.10
N LEU A 60 1.44 -17.55 10.47
CA LEU A 60 1.90 -17.54 11.85
C LEU A 60 2.62 -16.23 12.11
N LEU A 61 2.03 -15.39 12.94
CA LEU A 61 2.52 -14.06 13.28
C LEU A 61 3.29 -14.10 14.61
N ALA A 62 4.06 -13.05 14.89
CA ALA A 62 4.91 -13.02 16.09
C ALA A 62 4.10 -13.11 17.40
N ASP A 63 2.91 -12.54 17.43
CA ASP A 63 2.01 -12.50 18.57
C ASP A 63 0.57 -12.10 18.17
N ALA A 64 -0.35 -12.18 19.13
CA ALA A 64 -1.76 -11.82 18.97
C ALA A 64 -1.97 -10.33 18.64
N GLU A 65 -1.12 -9.43 19.10
CA GLU A 65 -1.21 -8.00 18.81
C GLU A 65 -0.88 -7.73 17.34
N THR A 66 0.14 -8.41 16.82
CA THR A 66 0.50 -8.38 15.39
C THR A 66 -0.63 -8.94 14.52
N ALA A 67 -1.27 -10.04 14.92
CA ALA A 67 -2.43 -10.60 14.21
C ALA A 67 -3.61 -9.60 14.16
N LYS A 68 -3.88 -8.93 15.26
CA LYS A 68 -4.91 -7.88 15.35
C LYS A 68 -4.57 -6.67 14.47
N ASP A 69 -3.28 -6.29 14.39
CA ASP A 69 -2.83 -5.20 13.53
C ASP A 69 -3.03 -5.55 12.03
N VAL A 70 -2.71 -6.78 11.63
CA VAL A 70 -2.96 -7.31 10.29
C VAL A 70 -4.45 -7.26 9.94
N LEU A 71 -5.33 -7.76 10.82
CA LEU A 71 -6.77 -7.71 10.62
C LEU A 71 -7.31 -6.28 10.57
N THR A 72 -6.75 -5.37 11.36
CA THR A 72 -7.10 -3.95 11.35
C THR A 72 -6.74 -3.31 10.02
N PHE A 73 -5.54 -3.59 9.49
CA PHE A 73 -5.11 -3.10 8.17
C PHE A 73 -6.05 -3.61 7.08
N LEU A 74 -6.34 -4.90 7.06
CA LEU A 74 -7.25 -5.52 6.10
C LEU A 74 -8.65 -4.91 6.18
N GLY A 75 -9.22 -4.76 7.38
CA GLY A 75 -10.53 -4.14 7.57
C GLY A 75 -10.60 -2.67 7.16
N ARG A 76 -9.48 -1.94 7.18
CA ARG A 76 -9.39 -0.59 6.62
C ARG A 76 -9.34 -0.62 5.09
N ALA A 77 -8.55 -1.52 4.53
CA ALA A 77 -8.44 -1.68 3.08
C ALA A 77 -9.80 -2.02 2.44
N THR A 78 -10.55 -2.96 3.01
CA THR A 78 -11.87 -3.38 2.49
C THR A 78 -12.95 -2.29 2.55
N ARG A 79 -12.80 -1.28 3.40
CA ARG A 79 -13.68 -0.10 3.41
C ARG A 79 -13.37 0.89 2.29
N ILE A 80 -12.19 0.81 1.70
CA ILE A 80 -11.73 1.72 0.65
C ILE A 80 -12.02 1.11 -0.73
N SER A 81 -11.74 -0.18 -0.89
CA SER A 81 -11.83 -0.92 -2.14
C SER A 81 -12.04 -2.40 -1.86
N ASP A 82 -12.69 -3.09 -2.78
CA ASP A 82 -12.87 -4.55 -2.81
C ASP A 82 -11.71 -5.28 -3.51
N GLU A 83 -10.69 -4.55 -3.98
CA GLU A 83 -9.55 -5.11 -4.71
C GLU A 83 -8.55 -5.87 -3.82
N GLY A 84 -8.81 -6.00 -2.53
CA GLY A 84 -8.06 -6.81 -1.58
C GLY A 84 -6.76 -6.20 -1.09
N VAL A 85 -6.00 -7.02 -0.37
CA VAL A 85 -4.69 -6.71 0.20
C VAL A 85 -3.67 -7.72 -0.29
N ARG A 86 -2.55 -7.26 -0.83
CA ARG A 86 -1.42 -8.10 -1.19
C ARG A 86 -0.62 -8.41 0.06
N LEU A 87 -0.36 -9.68 0.26
CA LEU A 87 0.47 -10.25 1.31
C LEU A 87 1.75 -10.76 0.67
N GLN A 88 2.88 -10.18 1.03
CA GLN A 88 4.19 -10.62 0.57
C GLN A 88 5.03 -10.98 1.79
N ALA A 89 5.26 -12.27 2.00
CA ALA A 89 6.07 -12.77 3.10
C ALA A 89 7.38 -13.36 2.59
N ALA A 90 8.46 -13.00 3.23
CA ALA A 90 9.78 -13.60 3.03
C ALA A 90 10.69 -13.26 4.22
N ARG A 91 11.53 -14.22 4.64
CA ARG A 91 12.59 -14.02 5.64
C ARG A 91 12.11 -13.42 6.96
N GLY A 92 10.96 -13.86 7.43
CA GLY A 92 10.40 -13.41 8.72
C GLY A 92 9.68 -12.07 8.69
N VAL A 93 9.41 -11.52 7.51
CA VAL A 93 8.70 -10.24 7.35
C VAL A 93 7.54 -10.40 6.39
N LEU A 94 6.41 -9.85 6.78
CA LEU A 94 5.19 -9.77 5.97
C LEU A 94 4.90 -8.31 5.63
N ALA A 95 4.90 -7.99 4.34
CA ALA A 95 4.41 -6.71 3.83
C ALA A 95 2.95 -6.85 3.39
N LEU A 96 2.08 -6.07 4.00
CA LEU A 96 0.68 -5.89 3.59
C LEU A 96 0.58 -4.65 2.73
N THR A 97 0.02 -4.76 1.54
CA THR A 97 -0.18 -3.62 0.64
C THR A 97 -1.62 -3.55 0.16
N GLY A 98 -2.25 -2.39 0.32
CA GLY A 98 -3.60 -2.11 -0.18
C GLY A 98 -3.63 -0.88 -1.06
N ALA A 99 -4.47 -0.86 -2.10
CA ALA A 99 -4.63 0.30 -2.96
C ALA A 99 -5.63 1.28 -2.34
N ALA A 100 -5.18 2.53 -2.11
CA ALA A 100 -6.06 3.63 -1.76
C ALA A 100 -6.61 4.34 -3.01
N LEU A 101 -5.81 4.33 -4.08
CA LEU A 101 -6.15 4.87 -5.39
C LEU A 101 -5.35 4.11 -6.45
N ALA A 102 -6.01 3.68 -7.52
CA ALA A 102 -5.36 3.01 -8.63
C ALA A 102 -6.13 3.24 -9.94
N PRO A 103 -5.45 3.18 -11.09
CA PRO A 103 -6.13 3.23 -12.38
C PRO A 103 -6.91 1.93 -12.63
N HIS A 104 -8.13 2.04 -13.16
CA HIS A 104 -9.00 0.90 -13.49
C HIS A 104 -8.96 0.49 -14.97
N GLY A 105 -8.11 1.13 -15.78
CA GLY A 105 -8.01 0.81 -17.20
C GLY A 105 -6.80 1.44 -17.88
N LEU A 106 -6.55 1.02 -19.11
CA LEU A 106 -5.36 1.42 -19.87
C LEU A 106 -5.26 2.94 -20.12
N PHE A 107 -6.38 3.62 -20.22
CA PHE A 107 -6.44 5.07 -20.48
C PHE A 107 -6.73 5.89 -19.23
N ASP A 108 -6.89 5.24 -18.09
CA ASP A 108 -7.11 5.90 -16.82
C ASP A 108 -5.79 6.55 -16.31
N GLN A 109 -5.82 7.87 -16.16
CA GLN A 109 -4.66 8.66 -15.71
C GLN A 109 -4.60 8.82 -14.18
N THR A 110 -5.46 8.10 -13.48
CA THR A 110 -5.45 8.09 -12.00
C THR A 110 -4.06 7.64 -11.49
N PRO A 111 -3.43 8.40 -10.60
CA PRO A 111 -2.16 7.96 -10.01
C PRO A 111 -2.36 6.71 -9.14
N THR A 112 -1.33 5.88 -9.03
CA THR A 112 -1.34 4.77 -8.09
C THR A 112 -0.89 5.26 -6.71
N VAL A 113 -1.73 5.06 -5.70
CA VAL A 113 -1.40 5.35 -4.29
C VAL A 113 -1.69 4.10 -3.47
N LEU A 114 -0.64 3.55 -2.88
CA LEU A 114 -0.69 2.33 -2.07
C LEU A 114 -0.38 2.66 -0.61
N ALA A 115 -1.06 2.00 0.29
CA ALA A 115 -0.69 1.94 1.70
C ALA A 115 0.03 0.62 1.98
N MET A 116 1.11 0.67 2.74
CA MET A 116 1.89 -0.51 3.09
C MET A 116 2.16 -0.55 4.59
N ARG A 117 1.94 -1.72 5.18
CA ARG A 117 2.29 -2.07 6.56
C ARG A 117 3.26 -3.24 6.54
N VAL A 118 4.24 -3.23 7.42
CA VAL A 118 5.21 -4.32 7.56
C VAL A 118 5.15 -4.84 8.98
N VAL A 119 5.09 -6.16 9.13
CA VAL A 119 5.04 -6.86 10.41
C VAL A 119 5.96 -8.07 10.40
N GLN A 120 6.31 -8.57 11.57
CA GLN A 120 7.07 -9.81 11.70
C GLN A 120 6.17 -11.02 11.55
N VAL A 121 6.69 -12.08 10.93
CA VAL A 121 6.01 -13.33 10.67
C VAL A 121 7.01 -14.49 10.79
N ASP A 122 6.53 -15.73 10.77
CA ASP A 122 7.40 -16.91 10.74
C ASP A 122 8.46 -16.77 9.63
N PRO A 123 9.75 -16.93 9.93
CA PRO A 123 10.84 -16.81 8.95
C PRO A 123 10.76 -17.79 7.76
N GLU A 124 10.10 -18.92 7.94
CA GLU A 124 9.92 -19.93 6.88
C GLU A 124 8.71 -19.63 5.98
N LEU A 125 7.86 -18.64 6.38
CA LEU A 125 6.72 -18.26 5.57
C LEU A 125 7.17 -17.53 4.31
N GLU A 126 6.81 -18.08 3.16
CA GLU A 126 6.96 -17.45 1.86
C GLU A 126 5.61 -17.41 1.13
N CYS A 127 5.14 -16.22 0.78
CA CYS A 127 3.95 -16.04 -0.04
C CYS A 127 3.96 -14.72 -0.79
N ASP A 128 3.23 -14.68 -1.90
CA ASP A 128 2.91 -13.45 -2.64
C ASP A 128 1.52 -13.61 -3.24
N VAL A 129 0.51 -13.17 -2.51
CA VAL A 129 -0.91 -13.36 -2.83
C VAL A 129 -1.71 -12.12 -2.52
N VAL A 130 -2.83 -11.93 -3.22
CA VAL A 130 -3.81 -10.89 -2.88
C VAL A 130 -5.05 -11.57 -2.33
N VAL A 131 -5.49 -11.13 -1.14
CA VAL A 131 -6.63 -11.72 -0.45
C VAL A 131 -7.69 -10.65 -0.14
N SER A 132 -8.96 -11.05 -0.14
CA SER A 132 -10.07 -10.18 0.28
C SER A 132 -10.33 -10.23 1.77
N SER A 133 -9.95 -11.33 2.43
CA SER A 133 -10.21 -11.56 3.86
C SER A 133 -9.16 -12.46 4.48
N LEU A 134 -9.02 -12.36 5.80
CA LEU A 134 -8.31 -13.31 6.65
C LEU A 134 -9.24 -13.68 7.81
N THR A 135 -9.15 -14.90 8.30
CA THR A 135 -9.96 -15.38 9.39
C THR A 135 -9.09 -15.65 10.62
N ALA A 136 -9.48 -15.13 11.78
CA ALA A 136 -8.84 -15.49 13.03
C ALA A 136 -9.04 -16.98 13.34
N THR A 137 -8.05 -17.59 13.96
CA THR A 137 -8.09 -18.98 14.43
C THR A 137 -8.29 -19.03 15.95
N ASP A 138 -8.35 -20.23 16.53
CA ASP A 138 -8.35 -20.39 17.99
C ASP A 138 -6.98 -20.02 18.61
N ASP A 139 -5.92 -20.02 17.81
CA ASP A 139 -4.63 -19.45 18.17
C ASP A 139 -4.63 -17.95 17.79
N ASP A 140 -4.64 -17.09 18.80
CA ASP A 140 -4.70 -15.65 18.63
C ASP A 140 -3.56 -15.06 17.77
N SER A 141 -2.47 -15.79 17.60
CA SER A 141 -1.30 -15.39 16.76
C SER A 141 -1.35 -15.92 15.33
N ALA A 142 -2.35 -16.71 14.96
CA ALA A 142 -2.48 -17.31 13.65
C ALA A 142 -3.71 -16.80 12.89
N LEU A 143 -3.56 -16.59 11.58
CA LEU A 143 -4.64 -16.19 10.68
C LEU A 143 -4.75 -17.17 9.52
N THR A 144 -5.96 -17.59 9.18
CA THR A 144 -6.23 -18.46 8.02
C THR A 144 -6.43 -17.63 6.75
N LEU A 145 -5.76 -18.03 5.67
CA LEU A 145 -5.97 -17.48 4.33
C LEU A 145 -7.24 -18.08 3.70
N PRO A 146 -7.90 -17.34 2.78
CA PRO A 146 -9.00 -17.89 1.99
C PRO A 146 -8.46 -18.96 1.00
N GLU A 147 -9.35 -19.78 0.45
CA GLU A 147 -8.99 -20.78 -0.56
C GLU A 147 -8.60 -20.18 -1.91
N THR A 148 -9.09 -18.98 -2.18
CA THR A 148 -8.88 -18.27 -3.44
C THR A 148 -8.36 -16.85 -3.20
N GLY A 149 -7.48 -16.41 -4.08
CA GLY A 149 -6.95 -15.05 -4.11
C GLY A 149 -7.60 -14.18 -5.18
N LEU A 150 -7.18 -12.91 -5.20
CA LEU A 150 -7.56 -11.91 -6.20
C LEU A 150 -6.36 -11.59 -7.10
N SER A 151 -6.63 -11.03 -8.29
CA SER A 151 -5.59 -10.59 -9.22
C SER A 151 -5.89 -9.17 -9.74
N PRO A 152 -5.91 -8.14 -8.86
CA PRO A 152 -6.19 -6.78 -9.26
C PRO A 152 -5.04 -6.19 -10.08
N ALA A 153 -5.35 -5.31 -11.02
CA ALA A 153 -4.37 -4.71 -11.93
C ALA A 153 -3.25 -3.95 -11.19
N TRP A 154 -3.57 -3.30 -10.07
CA TRP A 154 -2.59 -2.55 -9.28
C TRP A 154 -1.50 -3.45 -8.66
N ALA A 155 -1.80 -4.70 -8.35
CA ALA A 155 -0.85 -5.63 -7.77
C ALA A 155 0.26 -6.04 -8.75
N GLY A 156 0.05 -5.89 -10.05
CA GLY A 156 1.09 -6.04 -11.08
C GLY A 156 2.12 -4.91 -11.10
N VAL A 157 1.90 -3.84 -10.34
CA VAL A 157 2.77 -2.66 -10.30
C VAL A 157 3.44 -2.58 -8.93
N ALA A 158 4.63 -3.17 -8.80
CA ALA A 158 5.35 -3.19 -7.53
C ALA A 158 6.21 -1.92 -7.34
N PRO A 159 6.25 -1.36 -6.11
CA PRO A 159 7.23 -0.33 -5.74
C PRO A 159 8.66 -0.87 -5.81
N PRO A 160 9.66 0.00 -6.00
CA PRO A 160 11.06 -0.39 -5.91
C PRO A 160 11.40 -0.97 -4.53
N ARG A 161 12.22 -2.00 -4.52
CA ARG A 161 12.64 -2.69 -3.29
C ARG A 161 13.72 -1.94 -2.52
N GLY A 162 14.40 -0.98 -3.13
CA GLY A 162 15.49 -0.21 -2.53
C GLY A 162 15.82 1.07 -3.28
N HIS A 163 16.99 1.64 -2.99
CA HIS A 163 17.50 2.88 -3.58
C HIS A 163 16.63 4.11 -3.31
N TRP A 164 15.98 4.14 -2.14
CA TRP A 164 15.18 5.27 -1.71
C TRP A 164 16.07 6.42 -1.25
N GLN A 165 15.95 7.56 -1.90
CA GLN A 165 16.70 8.78 -1.58
C GLN A 165 15.78 9.76 -0.85
N PRO A 166 16.16 10.30 0.32
CA PRO A 166 15.38 11.32 1.00
C PRO A 166 15.35 12.61 0.15
N THR A 167 14.17 13.20 -0.01
CA THR A 167 13.96 14.41 -0.80
C THR A 167 13.46 15.59 0.02
N SER A 168 12.58 15.33 0.98
CA SER A 168 11.96 16.35 1.83
C SER A 168 11.32 15.71 3.07
N THR A 169 10.63 16.54 3.83
CA THR A 169 9.85 16.11 5.00
C THR A 169 8.51 16.85 4.98
N LEU A 170 7.44 16.19 5.36
CA LEU A 170 6.11 16.76 5.53
C LEU A 170 5.64 16.59 6.97
N ALA A 171 5.08 17.65 7.56
CA ALA A 171 4.47 17.52 8.88
C ALA A 171 3.19 16.68 8.80
N ALA A 172 3.02 15.72 9.70
CA ALA A 172 1.83 14.86 9.76
C ALA A 172 0.53 15.69 9.89
N SER A 173 0.59 16.83 10.58
CA SER A 173 -0.54 17.77 10.70
C SER A 173 -0.96 18.38 9.37
N VAL A 174 -0.04 18.62 8.43
CA VAL A 174 -0.36 19.08 7.07
C VAL A 174 -1.08 17.97 6.32
N ILE A 175 -0.55 16.76 6.37
CA ILE A 175 -1.14 15.58 5.71
C ILE A 175 -2.56 15.35 6.25
N ALA A 176 -2.76 15.39 7.57
CA ALA A 176 -4.08 15.25 8.20
C ALA A 176 -5.09 16.29 7.72
N ARG A 177 -4.69 17.57 7.67
CA ARG A 177 -5.58 18.63 7.17
C ARG A 177 -5.99 18.41 5.71
N ARG A 178 -5.04 17.96 4.86
CA ARG A 178 -5.34 17.68 3.45
C ARG A 178 -6.25 16.45 3.28
N ALA A 179 -6.11 15.42 4.12
CA ALA A 179 -7.03 14.29 4.17
C ALA A 179 -8.46 14.76 4.52
N GLN A 180 -8.63 15.51 5.60
CA GLN A 180 -9.94 16.01 6.03
C GLN A 180 -10.59 16.95 5.01
N TRP A 181 -9.79 17.80 4.36
CA TRP A 181 -10.28 18.65 3.27
C TRP A 181 -10.84 17.79 2.13
N GLY A 182 -10.11 16.78 1.67
CA GLY A 182 -10.52 15.94 0.55
C GLY A 182 -11.74 15.06 0.90
N ILE A 183 -11.79 14.48 2.11
CA ILE A 183 -12.96 13.74 2.60
C ILE A 183 -14.21 14.64 2.54
N SER A 184 -14.09 15.89 3.02
CA SER A 184 -15.16 16.86 2.96
C SER A 184 -15.55 17.23 1.52
N ALA A 185 -14.58 17.32 0.60
CA ALA A 185 -14.83 17.59 -0.81
C ALA A 185 -15.58 16.46 -1.50
N VAL A 186 -15.20 15.21 -1.26
CA VAL A 186 -15.91 14.02 -1.76
C VAL A 186 -17.34 14.00 -1.21
N ALA A 187 -17.52 14.22 0.09
CA ALA A 187 -18.84 14.20 0.72
C ALA A 187 -19.79 15.29 0.15
N ARG A 188 -19.27 16.46 -0.19
CA ARG A 188 -20.07 17.52 -0.83
C ARG A 188 -20.36 17.27 -2.31
N GLY A 189 -19.47 16.58 -3.01
CA GLY A 189 -19.62 16.29 -4.44
C GLY A 189 -20.47 15.05 -4.73
N ALA A 190 -20.58 14.13 -3.78
CA ALA A 190 -21.43 12.96 -3.90
C ALA A 190 -22.89 13.35 -3.64
N THR A 191 -23.74 13.28 -4.67
CA THR A 191 -25.16 13.54 -4.53
C THR A 191 -25.93 12.27 -4.22
N PRO A 192 -27.02 12.32 -3.42
CA PRO A 192 -27.87 11.16 -3.20
C PRO A 192 -28.36 10.59 -4.55
N GLY A 193 -28.14 9.31 -4.78
CA GLY A 193 -28.50 8.66 -6.04
C GLY A 193 -27.40 8.64 -7.12
N SER A 194 -26.23 9.22 -6.85
CA SER A 194 -25.06 9.02 -7.73
C SER A 194 -24.74 7.52 -7.80
N GLY A 195 -24.62 6.99 -9.04
CA GLY A 195 -24.17 5.63 -9.25
C GLY A 195 -22.73 5.43 -8.77
N GLU A 196 -22.35 4.20 -8.53
CA GLU A 196 -21.02 3.81 -8.04
C GLU A 196 -19.89 4.36 -8.92
N GLU A 197 -20.05 4.31 -10.24
CA GLU A 197 -19.11 4.84 -11.21
C GLU A 197 -18.90 6.37 -11.05
N ALA A 198 -19.97 7.12 -10.85
CA ALA A 198 -19.89 8.58 -10.64
C ALA A 198 -19.14 8.92 -9.33
N VAL A 199 -19.37 8.15 -8.26
CA VAL A 199 -18.65 8.31 -6.99
C VAL A 199 -17.17 7.95 -7.16
N ARG A 200 -16.86 6.90 -7.90
CA ARG A 200 -15.49 6.50 -8.23
C ARG A 200 -14.77 7.59 -9.02
N ALA A 201 -15.38 8.10 -10.08
CA ALA A 201 -14.83 9.19 -10.89
C ALA A 201 -14.59 10.46 -10.05
N LEU A 202 -15.51 10.83 -9.17
CA LEU A 202 -15.36 11.94 -8.24
C LEU A 202 -14.17 11.74 -7.29
N ARG A 203 -14.04 10.54 -6.73
CA ARG A 203 -12.90 10.20 -5.86
C ARG A 203 -11.58 10.28 -6.62
N ALA A 204 -11.52 9.71 -7.84
CA ALA A 204 -10.33 9.77 -8.68
C ALA A 204 -9.94 11.22 -9.02
N ALA A 205 -10.91 12.08 -9.35
CA ALA A 205 -10.67 13.49 -9.62
C ALA A 205 -10.13 14.26 -8.40
N ILE A 206 -10.72 14.07 -7.21
CA ILE A 206 -10.32 14.80 -6.00
C ILE A 206 -8.96 14.29 -5.47
N TRP A 207 -8.80 12.97 -5.38
CA TRP A 207 -7.62 12.35 -4.79
C TRP A 207 -6.44 12.24 -5.76
N GLY A 208 -6.70 12.21 -7.07
CA GLY A 208 -5.66 12.14 -8.10
C GLY A 208 -4.95 13.46 -8.35
N GLU A 209 -5.54 14.59 -7.96
CA GLU A 209 -5.01 15.91 -8.25
C GLU A 209 -3.80 16.25 -7.38
N PRO A 210 -2.72 16.81 -7.97
CA PRO A 210 -1.56 17.28 -7.23
C PRO A 210 -1.90 18.38 -6.22
N ASP A 211 -1.20 18.41 -5.10
CA ASP A 211 -1.42 19.37 -4.02
C ASP A 211 -0.10 20.03 -3.60
N GLU A 212 -0.06 21.37 -3.64
CA GLU A 212 1.15 22.14 -3.32
C GLU A 212 1.58 21.97 -1.86
N ASP A 213 0.62 21.85 -0.92
CA ASP A 213 0.92 21.64 0.50
C ASP A 213 1.54 20.23 0.74
N LEU A 214 1.39 19.32 -0.20
CA LEU A 214 1.99 17.99 -0.19
C LEU A 214 3.22 17.88 -1.10
N GLY A 215 3.80 19.01 -1.51
CA GLY A 215 4.96 19.05 -2.39
C GLY A 215 4.68 18.59 -3.82
N GLY A 216 3.45 18.78 -4.30
CA GLY A 216 3.02 18.36 -5.64
C GLY A 216 2.61 16.88 -5.74
N LEU A 217 2.57 16.16 -4.64
CA LEU A 217 2.06 14.79 -4.60
C LEU A 217 0.54 14.77 -4.77
N PRO A 218 -0.04 13.69 -5.32
CA PRO A 218 -1.49 13.56 -5.41
C PRO A 218 -2.11 13.55 -4.00
N ARG A 219 -3.26 14.23 -3.84
CA ARG A 219 -3.99 14.29 -2.55
C ARG A 219 -4.30 12.92 -1.97
N GLY A 220 -4.37 11.91 -2.81
CA GLY A 220 -4.56 10.52 -2.41
C GLY A 220 -3.53 10.02 -1.39
N VAL A 221 -2.32 10.62 -1.32
CA VAL A 221 -1.34 10.23 -0.29
C VAL A 221 -1.83 10.61 1.11
N ALA A 222 -2.51 11.76 1.25
CA ALA A 222 -3.09 12.17 2.53
C ALA A 222 -4.29 11.29 2.89
N PHE A 223 -5.15 10.98 1.92
CA PHE A 223 -6.25 10.05 2.11
C PHE A 223 -5.77 8.67 2.57
N ALA A 224 -4.76 8.10 1.90
CA ALA A 224 -4.20 6.80 2.27
C ALA A 224 -3.64 6.82 3.70
N ALA A 225 -2.87 7.84 4.07
CA ALA A 225 -2.30 7.98 5.41
C ALA A 225 -3.37 8.02 6.51
N ASP A 226 -4.46 8.77 6.29
CA ASP A 226 -5.58 8.89 7.22
C ASP A 226 -6.40 7.59 7.29
N ALA A 227 -6.85 7.09 6.14
CA ALA A 227 -7.74 5.93 6.05
C ALA A 227 -7.09 4.65 6.59
N PHE A 228 -5.79 4.46 6.37
CA PHE A 228 -5.05 3.33 6.94
C PHE A 228 -4.55 3.59 8.37
N GLY A 229 -4.76 4.81 8.91
CA GLY A 229 -4.44 5.16 10.29
C GLY A 229 -2.94 5.26 10.56
N PHE A 230 -2.17 5.72 9.60
CA PHE A 230 -0.74 5.91 9.75
C PHE A 230 -0.38 7.21 10.46
N ILE A 231 -1.27 8.22 10.39
CA ILE A 231 -1.08 9.49 11.07
C ILE A 231 -1.24 9.28 12.58
N SER A 232 -0.20 9.58 13.36
CA SER A 232 -0.22 9.45 14.81
C SER A 232 0.49 10.62 15.46
N GLY A 233 -0.29 11.53 16.06
CA GLY A 233 0.25 12.69 16.76
C GLY A 233 1.02 13.64 15.84
N GLU A 234 1.98 14.34 16.43
CA GLU A 234 2.89 15.24 15.70
C GLU A 234 4.16 14.47 15.34
N GLU A 235 4.39 14.28 14.04
CA GLU A 235 5.62 13.71 13.51
C GLU A 235 6.01 14.40 12.21
N ASP A 236 7.29 14.44 11.97
CA ASP A 236 7.87 14.82 10.68
C ASP A 236 8.00 13.55 9.83
N VAL A 237 7.26 13.50 8.73
CA VAL A 237 7.17 12.34 7.84
C VAL A 237 8.22 12.48 6.73
N PRO A 238 9.27 11.65 6.70
CA PRO A 238 10.24 11.63 5.61
C PRO A 238 9.58 11.31 4.27
N VAL A 239 9.94 12.09 3.25
CA VAL A 239 9.54 11.85 1.86
C VAL A 239 10.77 11.37 1.10
N MET A 240 10.67 10.23 0.47
CA MET A 240 11.76 9.56 -0.22
C MET A 240 11.37 9.24 -1.66
N GLN A 241 12.32 9.22 -2.57
CA GLN A 241 12.12 8.92 -3.98
C GLN A 241 12.97 7.75 -4.46
N SER A 242 12.39 6.89 -5.29
CA SER A 242 13.11 5.87 -6.05
C SER A 242 12.45 5.70 -7.43
N GLY A 243 13.16 6.10 -8.48
CA GLY A 243 12.63 6.13 -9.84
C GLY A 243 11.36 6.99 -9.93
N ARG A 244 10.24 6.38 -10.29
CA ARG A 244 8.94 7.07 -10.44
C ARG A 244 8.07 6.99 -9.18
N TRP A 245 8.56 6.40 -8.11
CA TRP A 245 7.86 6.23 -6.87
C TRP A 245 8.31 7.23 -5.82
N THR A 246 7.36 7.71 -5.05
CA THR A 246 7.57 8.49 -3.83
C THR A 246 7.03 7.71 -2.65
N ARG A 247 7.77 7.65 -1.55
CA ARG A 247 7.40 7.00 -0.29
C ARG A 247 7.31 8.05 0.82
N LEU A 248 6.20 8.09 1.50
CA LEU A 248 6.03 8.79 2.77
C LEU A 248 6.18 7.75 3.88
N ALA A 249 7.16 7.93 4.76
CA ALA A 249 7.51 6.96 5.79
C ALA A 249 6.98 7.41 7.16
N PHE A 250 5.81 6.90 7.55
CA PHE A 250 5.22 7.11 8.87
C PHE A 250 5.73 6.07 9.85
N ARG A 251 5.61 6.36 11.15
CA ARG A 251 5.92 5.38 12.21
C ARG A 251 5.06 4.11 12.14
N ARG A 252 3.83 4.21 11.60
CA ARG A 252 2.87 3.10 11.55
C ARG A 252 2.74 2.44 10.18
N GLY A 253 3.52 2.87 9.19
CA GLY A 253 3.46 2.33 7.84
C GLY A 253 3.94 3.30 6.79
N HIS A 254 3.72 2.97 5.54
CA HIS A 254 4.21 3.75 4.41
C HIS A 254 3.08 4.05 3.43
N VAL A 255 3.10 5.24 2.85
CA VAL A 255 2.30 5.56 1.68
C VAL A 255 3.23 5.66 0.48
N LEU A 256 2.89 4.94 -0.58
CA LEU A 256 3.67 4.83 -1.80
C LEU A 256 2.85 5.43 -2.95
N ALA A 257 3.39 6.44 -3.62
CA ALA A 257 2.72 7.10 -4.73
C ALA A 257 3.53 6.96 -6.01
N ARG A 258 2.84 6.68 -7.11
CA ARG A 258 3.39 6.69 -8.46
C ARG A 258 2.51 7.56 -9.33
N GLY A 259 3.09 8.60 -9.93
CA GLY A 259 2.39 9.45 -10.87
C GLY A 259 1.90 8.69 -12.10
N PRO A 260 0.94 9.25 -12.85
CA PRO A 260 0.45 8.65 -14.08
C PRO A 260 1.61 8.36 -15.04
N VAL A 261 1.45 7.33 -15.85
CA VAL A 261 2.40 7.05 -16.93
C VAL A 261 2.23 8.17 -17.94
N ALA A 262 3.14 9.16 -17.92
CA ALA A 262 3.21 10.09 -19.03
C ALA A 262 3.51 9.22 -20.28
N ALA A 263 2.56 9.15 -21.20
CA ALA A 263 2.79 8.62 -22.53
C ALA A 263 3.77 9.59 -23.21
N GLY A 264 5.05 9.42 -22.91
CA GLY A 264 6.11 10.17 -23.58
C GLY A 264 6.07 9.78 -25.04
N LEU A 265 5.70 10.70 -25.89
CA LEU A 265 6.10 10.65 -27.28
C LEU A 265 7.61 10.52 -27.27
N THR A 266 8.12 9.32 -27.54
CA THR A 266 9.55 9.12 -27.82
C THR A 266 9.84 10.02 -29.00
N ALA A 267 10.62 11.09 -28.78
CA ALA A 267 11.06 11.94 -29.86
C ALA A 267 11.81 11.03 -30.84
N VAL A 268 11.23 10.77 -32.00
CA VAL A 268 11.87 10.08 -33.08
C VAL A 268 13.04 11.00 -33.49
N ARG A 269 14.25 10.63 -33.13
CA ARG A 269 15.46 11.25 -33.71
C ARG A 269 15.42 10.94 -35.19
N GLY A 270 14.99 11.91 -35.98
CA GLY A 270 15.21 11.88 -37.43
C GLY A 270 16.68 11.78 -37.69
N THR A 271 17.16 10.68 -38.24
CA THR A 271 18.46 10.57 -38.86
C THR A 271 18.43 11.43 -40.11
N GLY A 272 18.88 12.69 -39.97
CA GLY A 272 19.13 13.56 -41.10
C GLY A 272 20.27 12.97 -41.92
N SER A 273 19.94 12.51 -43.15
CA SER A 273 20.94 12.22 -44.17
C SER A 273 21.63 13.52 -44.56
N ALA A 274 22.90 13.62 -44.29
CA ALA A 274 23.75 14.63 -44.90
C ALA A 274 24.05 14.21 -46.35
N GLN A 275 23.74 15.10 -47.30
CA GLN A 275 24.30 15.07 -48.62
C GLN A 275 25.59 15.89 -48.63
#